data_9680c7959e8f35a337cbb4b8356964fb
#
_entry.id   9680c7959e8f35a337cbb4b8356964fb
#
_cell.length_a   1.000
_cell.length_b   1.000
_cell.length_c   1.000
_cell.angle_alpha   90.00
_cell.angle_beta   90.00
_cell.angle_gamma   90.00
#
_symmetry.space_group_name_H-M   'P 1'
#
loop_
_entity.id
_entity.type
_entity.pdbx_description
1 polymer ?
#
loop_
_entity_poly.entity_id
_entity_poly.type
_entity_poly.pdbx_seq_one_letter_code
_entity_poly.pdbx_strand_id
1 'polypeptide(L)'
;MSNALKKIFAGLFLLTIVGSSVYLISQRERIIRLEEDPSQFHEALYYDKFFGNIVQCRLCPNLCILSPGQYGICKARKNINGKLYSMVYGKIATAHVDPIEKKPFFHVLPGRAAFSIATTGCNIQCLFCQNWEISQVFPFDTSTISASPEQVVGQALASGAQAIAFTYSEPTISFEYVLDIAKLAKAAGLKTLMVSNGYIEQKPLKEILKYIDGYKIDFKGFDEEFYKKMTSGHLEPVLETMKTIHQSGVWLEIVTLLITGQNDKDDQIRGLARWIKQNLGDSVPLHFSRFFPNYKLLNVPPTPPETVIRAREIAMQEGLKYVYTGNIDYPPGEITFCPLSGEKAIVRQGMFTVYNGLNNGACADGEKIPGIWN
;
A
#
# COMPACT_ATOMS: atom_id res chain seq x y z
N MET A 1 12.49 32.20 58.92
CA MET A 1 13.33 32.13 57.73
C MET A 1 13.18 33.42 56.95
N SER A 2 14.28 34.16 56.73
CA SER A 2 14.26 35.41 55.98
C SER A 2 13.91 35.22 54.53
N ASN A 3 13.32 36.24 53.90
CA ASN A 3 12.94 36.20 52.47
C ASN A 3 14.15 35.94 51.54
N ALA A 4 15.38 36.22 51.99
CA ALA A 4 16.58 35.92 51.28
C ALA A 4 16.90 34.41 51.26
N LEU A 5 16.67 33.68 52.34
CA LEU A 5 16.87 32.23 52.43
C LEU A 5 15.86 31.48 51.52
N LYS A 6 14.59 31.92 51.44
CA LYS A 6 13.57 31.37 50.55
C LYS A 6 13.92 31.54 49.07
N LYS A 7 14.53 32.67 48.67
CA LYS A 7 14.97 32.91 47.29
C LYS A 7 16.19 32.05 46.93
N ILE A 8 17.10 31.80 47.85
CA ILE A 8 18.26 30.93 47.64
C ILE A 8 17.82 29.47 47.48
N PHE A 9 16.90 28.98 48.33
CA PHE A 9 16.36 27.64 48.22
C PHE A 9 15.52 27.43 46.94
N ALA A 10 14.72 28.42 46.48
CA ALA A 10 13.99 28.37 45.23
C ALA A 10 14.95 28.37 44.03
N GLY A 11 16.01 29.14 44.06
CA GLY A 11 17.04 29.16 42.99
C GLY A 11 17.82 27.86 42.88
N LEU A 12 18.20 27.24 44.01
CA LEU A 12 18.84 25.92 44.04
C LEU A 12 17.92 24.80 43.54
N PHE A 13 16.65 24.87 43.91
CA PHE A 13 15.65 23.90 43.44
C PHE A 13 15.38 24.00 41.94
N LEU A 14 15.33 25.22 41.37
CA LEU A 14 15.24 25.43 39.92
C LEU A 14 16.45 24.91 39.17
N LEU A 15 17.68 25.17 39.71
CA LEU A 15 18.91 24.69 39.09
C LEU A 15 19.01 23.15 39.10
N THR A 16 18.52 22.46 40.13
CA THR A 16 18.49 21.01 40.19
C THR A 16 17.46 20.42 39.19
N ILE A 17 16.28 21.05 39.00
CA ILE A 17 15.29 20.62 38.03
C ILE A 17 15.80 20.82 36.60
N VAL A 18 16.39 21.97 36.29
CA VAL A 18 16.99 22.25 34.97
C VAL A 18 18.15 21.30 34.70
N GLY A 19 19.05 21.11 35.67
CA GLY A 19 20.17 20.17 35.56
C GLY A 19 19.70 18.74 35.35
N SER A 20 18.66 18.28 36.05
CA SER A 20 18.08 16.94 35.88
C SER A 20 17.39 16.78 34.53
N SER A 21 16.68 17.82 34.05
CA SER A 21 16.05 17.81 32.74
C SER A 21 17.07 17.79 31.60
N VAL A 22 18.13 18.58 31.69
CA VAL A 22 19.23 18.58 30.72
C VAL A 22 19.99 17.25 30.74
N TYR A 23 20.21 16.66 31.93
CA TYR A 23 20.82 15.34 32.05
C TYR A 23 19.94 14.23 31.46
N LEU A 24 18.64 14.25 31.72
CA LEU A 24 17.66 13.30 31.13
C LEU A 24 17.53 13.45 29.62
N ILE A 25 17.56 14.69 29.10
CA ILE A 25 17.57 14.96 27.66
C ILE A 25 18.88 14.44 27.06
N SER A 26 20.03 14.73 27.69
CA SER A 26 21.34 14.23 27.27
C SER A 26 21.44 12.70 27.32
N GLN A 27 20.89 12.06 28.35
CA GLN A 27 20.79 10.58 28.41
C GLN A 27 19.83 10.02 27.37
N ARG A 28 18.70 10.68 27.12
CA ARG A 28 17.77 10.30 26.06
C ARG A 28 18.37 10.47 24.66
N GLU A 29 19.12 11.55 24.44
CA GLU A 29 19.91 11.74 23.21
C GLU A 29 21.09 10.75 23.12
N ARG A 30 21.67 10.35 24.24
CA ARG A 30 22.73 9.33 24.31
C ARG A 30 22.18 7.91 24.09
N ILE A 31 20.97 7.61 24.55
CA ILE A 31 20.25 6.36 24.28
C ILE A 31 19.78 6.34 22.80
N ILE A 32 19.41 7.48 22.24
CA ILE A 32 19.12 7.64 20.79
C ILE A 32 20.40 7.60 19.94
N ARG A 33 21.54 7.98 20.53
CA ARG A 33 22.91 7.86 19.98
C ARG A 33 23.68 6.62 20.43
N LEU A 34 23.04 5.62 21.01
CA LEU A 34 23.58 4.25 20.93
C LEU A 34 23.67 3.99 19.44
N GLU A 35 24.89 4.11 18.93
CA GLU A 35 25.26 3.98 17.52
C GLU A 35 24.50 2.79 16.96
N GLU A 36 23.42 3.10 16.20
CA GLU A 36 22.75 2.05 15.44
C GLU A 36 23.83 1.47 14.56
N ASP A 37 24.24 0.26 14.85
CA ASP A 37 25.23 -0.43 14.05
C ASP A 37 24.67 -0.59 12.64
N PRO A 38 25.22 0.13 11.63
CA PRO A 38 24.69 0.10 10.27
C PRO A 38 24.72 -1.30 9.68
N SER A 39 25.57 -2.21 10.21
CA SER A 39 25.64 -3.59 9.74
C SER A 39 24.38 -4.40 10.00
N GLN A 40 23.51 -3.94 10.91
CA GLN A 40 22.22 -4.57 11.21
C GLN A 40 21.11 -4.18 10.25
N PHE A 41 21.35 -3.21 9.34
CA PHE A 41 20.35 -2.69 8.42
C PHE A 41 20.78 -2.88 6.97
N HIS A 42 19.79 -3.03 6.11
CA HIS A 42 20.02 -3.14 4.68
C HIS A 42 20.16 -1.73 4.07
N GLU A 43 21.28 -1.46 3.35
CA GLU A 43 21.46 -0.18 2.65
C GLU A 43 20.36 -0.03 1.59
N ALA A 44 19.68 1.10 1.60
CA ALA A 44 18.57 1.36 0.71
C ALA A 44 19.04 1.66 -0.72
N LEU A 45 18.24 1.27 -1.70
CA LEU A 45 18.40 1.70 -3.09
C LEU A 45 17.74 3.07 -3.32
N TYR A 46 18.03 3.68 -4.47
CA TYR A 46 17.37 4.93 -4.93
C TYR A 46 17.50 6.10 -3.96
N TYR A 47 18.72 6.55 -3.74
CA TYR A 47 18.99 7.81 -3.06
C TYR A 47 20.24 8.48 -3.60
N ASP A 48 20.31 9.82 -3.46
CA ASP A 48 21.46 10.64 -3.77
C ASP A 48 22.14 11.11 -2.48
N LYS A 49 23.45 11.29 -2.52
CA LYS A 49 24.27 11.82 -1.42
C LYS A 49 24.60 13.28 -1.68
N PHE A 50 24.50 14.09 -0.64
CA PHE A 50 24.86 15.50 -0.67
C PHE A 50 25.95 15.83 0.37
N PHE A 51 26.45 17.06 0.32
CA PHE A 51 27.43 17.56 1.30
C PHE A 51 26.85 17.49 2.74
N GLY A 52 27.71 17.28 3.73
CA GLY A 52 27.31 17.22 5.15
C GLY A 52 26.55 15.95 5.53
N ASN A 53 26.78 14.84 4.84
CA ASN A 53 26.11 13.56 5.08
C ASN A 53 24.58 13.63 4.93
N ILE A 54 24.06 14.58 4.17
CA ILE A 54 22.65 14.65 3.80
C ILE A 54 22.40 13.67 2.66
N VAL A 55 21.24 13.02 2.67
CA VAL A 55 20.78 12.16 1.57
C VAL A 55 19.41 12.59 1.08
N GLN A 56 19.12 12.38 -0.20
CA GLN A 56 17.78 12.54 -0.76
C GLN A 56 17.28 11.18 -1.23
N CYS A 57 16.18 10.70 -0.64
CA CYS A 57 15.49 9.49 -1.09
C CYS A 57 14.81 9.75 -2.44
N ARG A 58 14.97 8.83 -3.40
CA ARG A 58 14.41 8.86 -4.76
C ARG A 58 13.44 7.73 -5.03
N LEU A 59 12.89 7.13 -3.96
CA LEU A 59 12.01 5.97 -4.10
C LEU A 59 10.57 6.36 -4.45
N CYS A 60 10.07 7.44 -3.88
CA CYS A 60 8.70 7.91 -4.08
C CYS A 60 8.66 9.44 -4.24
N PRO A 61 7.53 9.99 -4.73
CA PRO A 61 7.39 11.43 -5.01
C PRO A 61 7.53 12.37 -3.81
N ASN A 62 7.64 11.86 -2.58
CA ASN A 62 7.98 12.68 -1.41
C ASN A 62 9.40 13.22 -1.46
N LEU A 63 10.32 12.58 -2.18
CA LEU A 63 11.72 13.02 -2.40
C LEU A 63 12.40 13.53 -1.13
N CYS A 64 12.21 12.85 -0.01
CA CYS A 64 12.65 13.27 1.32
C CYS A 64 14.13 13.62 1.35
N ILE A 65 14.47 14.83 1.80
CA ILE A 65 15.83 15.27 2.10
C ILE A 65 16.06 15.03 3.59
N LEU A 66 17.05 14.21 3.93
CA LEU A 66 17.26 13.69 5.29
C LEU A 66 18.66 14.01 5.78
N SER A 67 18.75 14.74 6.88
CA SER A 67 20.00 14.90 7.66
C SER A 67 20.35 13.60 8.41
N PRO A 68 21.59 13.41 8.88
CA PRO A 68 21.95 12.25 9.68
C PRO A 68 20.99 12.04 10.86
N GLY A 69 20.54 10.80 11.05
CA GLY A 69 19.58 10.40 12.08
C GLY A 69 18.10 10.58 11.72
N GLN A 70 17.77 11.27 10.63
CA GLN A 70 16.38 11.52 10.24
C GLN A 70 15.75 10.35 9.48
N TYR A 71 14.46 10.14 9.74
CA TYR A 71 13.59 9.22 8.99
C TYR A 71 12.86 9.96 7.87
N GLY A 72 12.61 9.26 6.77
CA GLY A 72 11.67 9.71 5.75
C GLY A 72 10.22 9.73 6.28
N ILE A 73 9.32 10.41 5.56
CA ILE A 73 7.88 10.48 5.86
C ILE A 73 7.28 9.08 6.07
N CYS A 74 7.78 8.08 5.33
CA CYS A 74 7.33 6.69 5.42
C CYS A 74 7.70 5.98 6.73
N LYS A 75 8.56 6.57 7.59
CA LYS A 75 9.07 6.00 8.85
C LYS A 75 9.89 4.72 8.70
N ALA A 76 10.09 4.23 7.48
CA ALA A 76 10.75 2.97 7.17
C ALA A 76 12.18 3.14 6.64
N ARG A 77 12.57 4.35 6.25
CA ARG A 77 13.89 4.67 5.70
C ARG A 77 14.57 5.74 6.53
N LYS A 78 15.84 5.54 6.88
CA LYS A 78 16.59 6.42 7.77
C LYS A 78 17.98 6.73 7.20
N ASN A 79 18.40 7.99 7.33
CA ASN A 79 19.77 8.37 7.05
C ASN A 79 20.65 8.04 8.26
N ILE A 80 21.61 7.13 8.11
CA ILE A 80 22.64 6.84 9.10
C ILE A 80 24.00 7.27 8.51
N ASN A 81 24.53 8.36 9.03
CA ASN A 81 25.85 8.91 8.67
C ASN A 81 26.10 9.09 7.16
N GLY A 82 25.10 9.60 6.41
CA GLY A 82 25.23 9.88 4.97
C GLY A 82 24.93 8.70 4.05
N LYS A 83 24.38 7.63 4.60
CA LYS A 83 23.80 6.52 3.85
C LYS A 83 22.35 6.32 4.25
N LEU A 84 21.51 5.99 3.27
CA LEU A 84 20.10 5.65 3.51
C LEU A 84 19.95 4.16 3.76
N TYR A 85 19.23 3.78 4.80
CA TYR A 85 18.97 2.39 5.17
C TYR A 85 17.49 2.08 5.23
N SER A 86 17.12 0.87 4.83
CA SER A 86 15.81 0.28 5.10
C SER A 86 15.78 -0.26 6.53
N MET A 87 14.92 0.31 7.37
CA MET A 87 14.76 -0.08 8.77
C MET A 87 13.79 -1.27 8.91
N VAL A 88 13.18 -1.70 7.79
CA VAL A 88 12.12 -2.72 7.74
C VAL A 88 12.49 -3.94 6.90
N TYR A 89 13.69 -3.99 6.32
CA TYR A 89 14.17 -5.16 5.60
C TYR A 89 14.23 -6.38 6.53
N GLY A 90 13.60 -7.47 6.12
CA GLY A 90 13.52 -8.70 6.93
C GLY A 90 12.61 -8.59 8.16
N LYS A 91 11.81 -7.53 8.34
CA LYS A 91 10.94 -7.32 9.49
C LYS A 91 9.47 -7.33 9.06
N ILE A 92 8.80 -8.44 9.30
CA ILE A 92 7.39 -8.65 8.94
C ILE A 92 6.50 -8.23 10.11
N ALA A 93 5.62 -7.25 9.89
CA ALA A 93 4.62 -6.81 10.87
C ALA A 93 3.40 -7.73 10.91
N THR A 94 3.03 -8.30 9.75
CA THR A 94 1.94 -9.28 9.67
C THR A 94 2.12 -10.21 8.49
N ALA A 95 1.70 -11.48 8.64
CA ALA A 95 1.69 -12.48 7.59
C ALA A 95 0.46 -13.37 7.72
N HIS A 96 -0.24 -13.62 6.59
CA HIS A 96 -1.44 -14.45 6.53
C HIS A 96 -1.54 -15.20 5.20
N VAL A 97 -2.20 -16.36 5.22
CA VAL A 97 -2.67 -17.01 3.99
C VAL A 97 -4.11 -16.57 3.77
N ASP A 98 -4.35 -15.84 2.70
CA ASP A 98 -5.66 -15.25 2.37
C ASP A 98 -6.13 -15.66 0.98
N PRO A 99 -7.45 -15.73 0.74
CA PRO A 99 -7.96 -15.74 -0.63
C PRO A 99 -7.45 -14.55 -1.43
N ILE A 100 -7.14 -14.76 -2.70
CA ILE A 100 -6.65 -13.69 -3.59
C ILE A 100 -7.72 -12.61 -3.75
N GLU A 101 -8.98 -12.99 -3.75
CA GLU A 101 -10.14 -12.09 -3.81
C GLU A 101 -10.20 -11.09 -2.65
N LYS A 102 -9.62 -11.42 -1.48
CA LYS A 102 -9.53 -10.49 -0.34
C LYS A 102 -8.64 -9.27 -0.64
N LYS A 103 -7.81 -9.32 -1.71
CA LYS A 103 -6.83 -8.26 -2.04
C LYS A 103 -7.36 -7.07 -2.83
N PRO A 104 -8.55 -6.89 -3.29
CA PRO A 104 -9.37 -7.64 -4.23
C PRO A 104 -8.72 -7.74 -5.63
N PHE A 105 -8.22 -8.91 -5.95
CA PHE A 105 -7.87 -9.30 -7.31
C PHE A 105 -8.95 -10.25 -7.81
N PHE A 106 -9.72 -9.82 -8.83
CA PHE A 106 -10.82 -10.63 -9.37
C PHE A 106 -10.48 -11.33 -10.68
N HIS A 107 -9.45 -10.85 -11.38
CA HIS A 107 -8.94 -11.46 -12.60
C HIS A 107 -7.57 -12.10 -12.41
N VAL A 108 -7.26 -12.54 -11.18
CA VAL A 108 -6.01 -13.23 -10.86
C VAL A 108 -6.32 -14.49 -10.08
N LEU A 109 -6.01 -15.67 -10.63
CA LEU A 109 -6.06 -16.98 -9.97
C LEU A 109 -7.31 -17.16 -9.10
N PRO A 110 -8.56 -17.13 -9.65
CA PRO A 110 -9.79 -17.16 -8.87
C PRO A 110 -9.87 -18.40 -7.97
N GLY A 111 -10.26 -18.20 -6.71
CA GLY A 111 -10.36 -19.26 -5.71
C GLY A 111 -9.04 -19.78 -5.16
N ARG A 112 -7.92 -19.15 -5.49
CA ARG A 112 -6.59 -19.51 -4.97
C ARG A 112 -6.20 -18.65 -3.78
N ALA A 113 -5.16 -19.10 -3.07
CA ALA A 113 -4.62 -18.42 -1.90
C ALA A 113 -3.31 -17.70 -2.21
N ALA A 114 -3.07 -16.58 -1.52
CA ALA A 114 -1.81 -15.88 -1.48
C ALA A 114 -1.24 -15.86 -0.07
N PHE A 115 0.06 -16.10 0.07
CA PHE A 115 0.82 -15.79 1.27
C PHE A 115 1.09 -14.28 1.31
N SER A 116 0.42 -13.59 2.21
CA SER A 116 0.36 -12.13 2.28
C SER A 116 1.25 -11.62 3.38
N ILE A 117 2.12 -10.66 3.07
CA ILE A 117 3.03 -10.05 4.06
C ILE A 117 2.98 -8.54 4.03
N ALA A 118 3.28 -7.92 5.16
CA ALA A 118 3.50 -6.49 5.32
C ALA A 118 4.71 -6.21 6.20
N THR A 119 5.39 -5.11 5.91
CA THR A 119 6.30 -4.42 6.83
C THR A 119 5.59 -3.23 7.46
N THR A 120 6.25 -2.49 8.35
CA THR A 120 5.70 -1.25 8.93
C THR A 120 6.01 -0.04 8.07
N GLY A 121 5.09 0.94 8.07
CA GLY A 121 5.26 2.22 7.41
C GLY A 121 4.45 2.40 6.12
N CYS A 122 4.30 3.65 5.68
CA CYS A 122 3.64 4.04 4.43
C CYS A 122 4.13 5.42 3.98
N ASN A 123 4.24 5.62 2.67
CA ASN A 123 4.71 6.88 2.10
C ASN A 123 3.61 7.95 1.93
N ILE A 124 2.34 7.62 2.20
CA ILE A 124 1.23 8.57 2.31
C ILE A 124 0.54 8.44 3.68
N GLN A 125 -0.19 9.48 4.09
CA GLN A 125 -0.77 9.58 5.44
C GLN A 125 -2.30 9.67 5.37
N CYS A 126 -2.96 8.62 4.86
CA CYS A 126 -4.41 8.59 4.75
C CYS A 126 -5.10 8.76 6.10
N LEU A 127 -5.99 9.76 6.23
CA LEU A 127 -6.76 9.98 7.45
C LEU A 127 -7.74 8.83 7.76
N PHE A 128 -8.08 8.03 6.76
CA PHE A 128 -9.00 6.89 6.80
C PHE A 128 -8.29 5.53 6.74
N CYS A 129 -7.02 5.45 7.11
CA CYS A 129 -6.23 4.22 6.96
C CYS A 129 -6.77 3.09 7.82
N GLN A 130 -7.15 1.96 7.20
CA GLN A 130 -7.64 0.79 7.92
C GLN A 130 -6.53 0.03 8.66
N ASN A 131 -5.32 0.09 8.13
CA ASN A 131 -4.15 -0.60 8.69
C ASN A 131 -3.18 0.39 9.37
N TRP A 132 -3.71 1.46 9.99
CA TRP A 132 -2.88 2.52 10.57
C TRP A 132 -1.92 2.02 11.67
N GLU A 133 -2.29 0.95 12.38
CA GLU A 133 -1.50 0.34 13.45
C GLU A 133 -0.14 -0.22 12.97
N ILE A 134 -0.03 -0.54 11.69
CA ILE A 134 1.24 -0.98 11.07
C ILE A 134 1.77 0.01 10.03
N SER A 135 0.90 0.84 9.41
CA SER A 135 1.31 1.73 8.32
C SER A 135 1.67 3.15 8.79
N GLN A 136 1.15 3.60 9.97
CA GLN A 136 1.37 4.96 10.45
C GLN A 136 2.25 5.01 11.70
N VAL A 137 3.09 4.01 11.92
CA VAL A 137 3.98 3.83 13.08
C VAL A 137 5.44 3.66 12.66
N PHE A 138 6.37 3.84 13.59
CA PHE A 138 7.77 3.47 13.36
C PHE A 138 7.99 1.96 13.54
N PRO A 139 9.03 1.38 12.93
CA PRO A 139 9.30 -0.06 13.02
C PRO A 139 9.50 -0.60 14.45
N PHE A 140 9.90 0.25 15.38
CA PHE A 140 10.11 -0.11 16.79
C PHE A 140 8.86 0.05 17.66
N ASP A 141 7.78 0.64 17.14
CA ASP A 141 6.51 0.85 17.86
C ASP A 141 5.56 -0.35 17.73
N THR A 142 5.91 -1.35 16.95
CA THR A 142 5.09 -2.55 16.75
C THR A 142 5.94 -3.81 16.72
N SER A 143 5.36 -4.92 17.11
CA SER A 143 6.03 -6.22 17.06
C SER A 143 6.22 -6.67 15.62
N THR A 144 7.42 -7.19 15.32
CA THR A 144 7.75 -7.75 14.00
C THR A 144 8.41 -9.11 14.15
N ILE A 145 8.23 -9.95 13.13
CA ILE A 145 8.92 -11.23 13.02
C ILE A 145 10.05 -11.07 12.02
N SER A 146 11.26 -11.50 12.37
CA SER A 146 12.40 -11.51 11.46
C SER A 146 12.30 -12.70 10.52
N ALA A 147 12.37 -12.44 9.20
CA ALA A 147 12.42 -13.48 8.19
C ALA A 147 13.25 -13.03 6.99
N SER A 148 14.17 -13.88 6.52
CA SER A 148 14.89 -13.63 5.27
C SER A 148 13.96 -13.82 4.07
N PRO A 149 14.31 -13.28 2.87
CA PRO A 149 13.55 -13.53 1.65
C PRO A 149 13.30 -15.02 1.37
N GLU A 150 14.31 -15.87 1.60
CA GLU A 150 14.23 -17.33 1.41
C GLU A 150 13.22 -17.96 2.38
N GLN A 151 13.20 -17.50 3.63
CA GLN A 151 12.25 -17.99 4.64
C GLN A 151 10.81 -17.62 4.25
N VAL A 152 10.58 -16.41 3.72
CA VAL A 152 9.26 -16.00 3.24
C VAL A 152 8.78 -16.88 2.09
N VAL A 153 9.64 -17.11 1.09
CA VAL A 153 9.30 -17.98 -0.05
C VAL A 153 9.08 -19.42 0.41
N GLY A 154 9.93 -19.94 1.32
CA GLY A 154 9.76 -21.25 1.89
C GLY A 154 8.44 -21.43 2.65
N GLN A 155 8.02 -20.42 3.44
CA GLN A 155 6.73 -20.43 4.13
C GLN A 155 5.55 -20.36 3.14
N ALA A 156 5.65 -19.56 2.08
CA ALA A 156 4.62 -19.49 1.04
C ALA A 156 4.43 -20.85 0.36
N LEU A 157 5.51 -21.52 -0.03
CA LEU A 157 5.46 -22.86 -0.61
C LEU A 157 4.87 -23.89 0.38
N ALA A 158 5.34 -23.88 1.62
CA ALA A 158 4.85 -24.79 2.66
C ALA A 158 3.36 -24.62 3.00
N SER A 159 2.84 -23.39 2.83
CA SER A 159 1.41 -23.09 3.03
C SER A 159 0.51 -23.54 1.89
N GLY A 160 1.07 -23.98 0.76
CA GLY A 160 0.31 -24.32 -0.46
C GLY A 160 -0.24 -23.10 -1.21
N ALA A 161 0.17 -21.88 -0.86
CA ALA A 161 -0.24 -20.66 -1.57
C ALA A 161 0.33 -20.66 -3.00
N GLN A 162 -0.44 -20.13 -3.97
CA GLN A 162 -0.03 -20.01 -5.36
C GLN A 162 0.64 -18.68 -5.67
N ALA A 163 0.53 -17.72 -4.74
CA ALA A 163 1.12 -16.40 -4.89
C ALA A 163 1.70 -15.89 -3.57
N ILE A 164 2.66 -14.95 -3.66
CA ILE A 164 3.04 -14.06 -2.57
C ILE A 164 2.41 -12.70 -2.85
N ALA A 165 1.71 -12.13 -1.85
CA ALA A 165 1.12 -10.80 -1.94
C ALA A 165 1.80 -9.83 -0.97
N PHE A 166 2.39 -8.76 -1.49
CA PHE A 166 2.89 -7.62 -0.73
C PHE A 166 1.74 -6.64 -0.52
N THR A 167 1.25 -6.50 0.73
CA THR A 167 -0.05 -5.86 0.99
C THR A 167 -0.16 -5.27 2.40
N TYR A 168 -1.35 -4.86 2.84
CA TYR A 168 -1.76 -4.28 4.12
C TYR A 168 -1.14 -2.91 4.43
N SER A 169 0.19 -2.78 4.50
CA SER A 169 0.90 -1.50 4.49
C SER A 169 1.33 -1.14 3.06
N GLU A 170 2.24 -0.20 2.90
CA GLU A 170 2.73 0.16 1.56
C GLU A 170 4.01 -0.61 1.20
N PRO A 171 3.97 -1.55 0.25
CA PRO A 171 5.15 -2.35 -0.12
C PRO A 171 6.26 -1.53 -0.78
N THR A 172 5.96 -0.39 -1.40
CA THR A 172 6.98 0.49 -1.99
C THR A 172 8.07 0.87 -0.99
N ILE A 173 7.72 1.13 0.29
CA ILE A 173 8.69 1.63 1.26
C ILE A 173 9.72 0.58 1.69
N SER A 174 9.41 -0.70 1.52
CA SER A 174 10.27 -1.86 1.76
C SER A 174 10.84 -2.44 0.47
N PHE A 175 11.11 -1.59 -0.49
CA PHE A 175 11.43 -1.92 -1.89
C PHE A 175 12.45 -3.04 -2.03
N GLU A 176 13.56 -2.97 -1.32
CA GLU A 176 14.67 -3.92 -1.39
C GLU A 176 14.22 -5.33 -0.96
N TYR A 177 13.45 -5.40 0.12
CA TYR A 177 12.92 -6.67 0.64
C TYR A 177 11.87 -7.28 -0.29
N VAL A 178 10.96 -6.44 -0.82
CA VAL A 178 9.98 -6.86 -1.83
C VAL A 178 10.67 -7.36 -3.09
N LEU A 179 11.70 -6.65 -3.57
CA LEU A 179 12.45 -7.01 -4.77
C LEU A 179 13.14 -8.39 -4.63
N ASP A 180 13.79 -8.63 -3.50
CA ASP A 180 14.51 -9.87 -3.26
C ASP A 180 13.56 -11.06 -3.10
N ILE A 181 12.45 -10.88 -2.36
CA ILE A 181 11.40 -11.91 -2.26
C ILE A 181 10.78 -12.19 -3.63
N ALA A 182 10.46 -11.15 -4.42
CA ALA A 182 9.81 -11.31 -5.72
C ALA A 182 10.70 -12.07 -6.72
N LYS A 183 12.01 -11.82 -6.71
CA LYS A 183 12.98 -12.59 -7.52
C LYS A 183 12.97 -14.07 -7.15
N LEU A 184 13.03 -14.38 -5.86
CA LEU A 184 13.03 -15.77 -5.37
C LEU A 184 11.69 -16.45 -5.59
N ALA A 185 10.58 -15.76 -5.36
CA ALA A 185 9.23 -16.28 -5.59
C ALA A 185 9.02 -16.67 -7.06
N LYS A 186 9.44 -15.80 -7.98
CA LYS A 186 9.36 -16.05 -9.42
C LYS A 186 10.23 -17.26 -9.84
N ALA A 187 11.43 -17.38 -9.28
CA ALA A 187 12.30 -18.54 -9.52
C ALA A 187 11.69 -19.84 -8.95
N ALA A 188 10.90 -19.76 -7.89
CA ALA A 188 10.18 -20.87 -7.28
C ALA A 188 8.82 -21.19 -7.93
N GLY A 189 8.42 -20.47 -9.00
CA GLY A 189 7.15 -20.67 -9.71
C GLY A 189 5.92 -20.07 -9.03
N LEU A 190 6.08 -19.26 -7.97
CA LEU A 190 5.00 -18.54 -7.33
C LEU A 190 4.69 -17.24 -8.10
N LYS A 191 3.41 -16.90 -8.21
CA LYS A 191 3.01 -15.57 -8.69
C LYS A 191 3.30 -14.51 -7.64
N THR A 192 3.59 -13.29 -8.08
CA THR A 192 3.89 -12.15 -7.22
C THR A 192 2.86 -11.06 -7.42
N LEU A 193 2.22 -10.65 -6.32
CA LEU A 193 1.13 -9.69 -6.34
C LEU A 193 1.49 -8.49 -5.47
N MET A 194 1.32 -7.29 -5.99
CA MET A 194 1.58 -6.05 -5.27
C MET A 194 0.29 -5.25 -5.08
N VAL A 195 -0.05 -4.94 -3.84
CA VAL A 195 -1.18 -4.11 -3.44
C VAL A 195 -0.62 -2.82 -2.87
N SER A 196 -0.73 -1.72 -3.61
CA SER A 196 -0.01 -0.48 -3.34
C SER A 196 -0.89 0.74 -3.59
N ASN A 197 -0.56 1.85 -2.96
CA ASN A 197 -1.17 3.15 -3.25
C ASN A 197 -0.67 3.78 -4.58
N GLY A 198 0.31 3.18 -5.23
CA GLY A 198 0.87 3.64 -6.49
C GLY A 198 1.78 4.87 -6.40
N TYR A 199 2.13 5.33 -5.20
CA TYR A 199 2.96 6.53 -5.00
C TYR A 199 4.45 6.17 -5.02
N ILE A 200 4.98 5.89 -6.21
CA ILE A 200 6.35 5.41 -6.46
C ILE A 200 6.97 6.19 -7.64
N GLU A 201 8.29 6.45 -7.60
CA GLU A 201 9.02 7.04 -8.71
C GLU A 201 9.16 6.06 -9.89
N GLN A 202 9.27 6.60 -11.12
CA GLN A 202 9.25 5.79 -12.34
C GLN A 202 10.43 4.82 -12.47
N LYS A 203 11.62 5.19 -11.97
CA LYS A 203 12.81 4.32 -12.07
C LYS A 203 12.67 3.07 -11.19
N PRO A 204 12.36 3.16 -9.88
CA PRO A 204 12.08 1.96 -9.06
C PRO A 204 10.84 1.19 -9.55
N LEU A 205 9.80 1.85 -10.04
CA LEU A 205 8.62 1.18 -10.59
C LEU A 205 9.02 0.25 -11.75
N LYS A 206 9.72 0.76 -12.76
CA LYS A 206 10.16 -0.04 -13.92
C LYS A 206 11.08 -1.20 -13.53
N GLU A 207 11.79 -1.10 -12.42
CA GLU A 207 12.61 -2.21 -11.93
C GLU A 207 11.76 -3.30 -11.28
N ILE A 208 10.86 -2.94 -10.37
CA ILE A 208 10.06 -3.93 -9.65
C ILE A 208 9.07 -4.66 -10.57
N LEU A 209 8.54 -3.99 -11.61
CA LEU A 209 7.62 -4.58 -12.57
C LEU A 209 8.19 -5.78 -13.33
N LYS A 210 9.50 -5.95 -13.40
CA LYS A 210 10.14 -7.15 -13.98
C LYS A 210 9.85 -8.43 -13.18
N TYR A 211 9.46 -8.28 -11.93
CA TYR A 211 9.29 -9.37 -10.97
C TYR A 211 7.89 -9.45 -10.38
N ILE A 212 6.96 -8.57 -10.77
CA ILE A 212 5.56 -8.57 -10.35
C ILE A 212 4.68 -9.07 -11.49
N ASP A 213 3.78 -10.02 -11.19
CA ASP A 213 2.82 -10.55 -12.15
C ASP A 213 1.50 -9.75 -12.13
N GLY A 214 1.01 -9.39 -10.94
CA GLY A 214 -0.22 -8.62 -10.77
C GLY A 214 -0.02 -7.41 -9.84
N TYR A 215 -0.50 -6.26 -10.26
CA TYR A 215 -0.42 -5.02 -9.51
C TYR A 215 -1.83 -4.47 -9.26
N LYS A 216 -2.18 -4.24 -8.01
CA LYS A 216 -3.42 -3.58 -7.64
C LYS A 216 -3.12 -2.20 -7.08
N ILE A 217 -3.75 -1.20 -7.66
CA ILE A 217 -3.65 0.19 -7.18
C ILE A 217 -4.85 0.50 -6.28
N ASP A 218 -4.55 0.81 -5.02
CA ASP A 218 -5.50 1.45 -4.12
C ASP A 218 -5.61 2.94 -4.47
N PHE A 219 -6.38 3.25 -5.50
CA PHE A 219 -6.61 4.60 -5.98
C PHE A 219 -7.51 5.36 -5.02
N LYS A 220 -7.05 6.49 -4.48
CA LYS A 220 -7.73 7.12 -3.34
C LYS A 220 -8.85 8.07 -3.76
N GLY A 221 -8.77 8.68 -4.94
CA GLY A 221 -9.80 9.57 -5.49
C GLY A 221 -9.33 10.30 -6.73
N PHE A 222 -10.26 10.69 -7.62
CA PHE A 222 -9.95 11.40 -8.86
C PHE A 222 -10.04 12.92 -8.65
N ASP A 223 -9.26 13.40 -7.65
CA ASP A 223 -9.24 14.81 -7.27
C ASP A 223 -7.93 15.15 -6.53
N GLU A 224 -7.21 16.19 -6.97
CA GLU A 224 -5.92 16.59 -6.40
C GLU A 224 -6.06 17.13 -4.97
N GLU A 225 -7.13 17.91 -4.70
CA GLU A 225 -7.37 18.45 -3.36
C GLU A 225 -7.71 17.33 -2.36
N PHE A 226 -8.45 16.32 -2.81
CA PHE A 226 -8.67 15.12 -2.03
C PHE A 226 -7.35 14.43 -1.67
N TYR A 227 -6.46 14.22 -2.66
CA TYR A 227 -5.15 13.60 -2.41
C TYR A 227 -4.35 14.39 -1.37
N LYS A 228 -4.24 15.71 -1.53
CA LYS A 228 -3.50 16.55 -0.58
C LYS A 228 -4.08 16.50 0.83
N LYS A 229 -5.38 16.70 0.98
CA LYS A 229 -6.05 16.80 2.29
C LYS A 229 -6.18 15.46 2.98
N MET A 230 -6.54 14.42 2.25
CA MET A 230 -6.93 13.13 2.83
C MET A 230 -5.79 12.14 2.90
N THR A 231 -4.73 12.32 2.10
CA THR A 231 -3.62 11.34 2.01
C THR A 231 -2.24 11.97 2.20
N SER A 232 -2.12 13.29 2.16
CA SER A 232 -0.84 14.03 2.09
C SER A 232 0.01 13.64 0.88
N GLY A 233 -0.60 13.17 -0.19
CA GLY A 233 0.02 12.82 -1.46
C GLY A 233 -0.48 13.68 -2.61
N HIS A 234 -0.16 13.27 -3.84
CA HIS A 234 -0.55 13.92 -5.07
C HIS A 234 -1.16 12.92 -6.06
N LEU A 235 -2.13 13.35 -6.86
CA LEU A 235 -2.85 12.52 -7.82
C LEU A 235 -1.97 12.12 -9.00
N GLU A 236 -1.28 13.07 -9.63
CA GLU A 236 -0.58 12.85 -10.91
C GLU A 236 0.46 11.71 -10.85
N PRO A 237 1.31 11.57 -9.82
CA PRO A 237 2.24 10.45 -9.74
C PRO A 237 1.56 9.07 -9.77
N VAL A 238 0.35 8.96 -9.19
CA VAL A 238 -0.41 7.69 -9.18
C VAL A 238 -0.99 7.40 -10.57
N LEU A 239 -1.49 8.42 -11.26
CA LEU A 239 -1.96 8.28 -12.65
C LEU A 239 -0.84 7.81 -13.58
N GLU A 240 0.35 8.40 -13.47
CA GLU A 240 1.53 7.99 -14.25
C GLU A 240 2.00 6.57 -13.89
N THR A 241 1.89 6.18 -12.62
CA THR A 241 2.17 4.81 -12.17
C THR A 241 1.23 3.81 -12.85
N MET A 242 -0.08 4.08 -12.89
CA MET A 242 -1.06 3.21 -13.54
C MET A 242 -0.79 3.06 -15.05
N LYS A 243 -0.46 4.15 -15.75
CA LYS A 243 -0.06 4.10 -17.18
C LYS A 243 1.17 3.22 -17.38
N THR A 244 2.20 3.41 -16.55
CA THR A 244 3.46 2.65 -16.67
C THR A 244 3.24 1.16 -16.40
N ILE A 245 2.43 0.78 -15.40
CA ILE A 245 2.08 -0.61 -15.14
C ILE A 245 1.35 -1.21 -16.34
N HIS A 246 0.33 -0.53 -16.85
CA HIS A 246 -0.44 -1.01 -17.99
C HIS A 246 0.43 -1.20 -19.23
N GLN A 247 1.30 -0.24 -19.55
CA GLN A 247 2.24 -0.30 -20.68
C GLN A 247 3.30 -1.41 -20.53
N SER A 248 3.63 -1.82 -19.31
CA SER A 248 4.59 -2.89 -19.05
C SER A 248 4.05 -4.30 -19.33
N GLY A 249 2.72 -4.45 -19.48
CA GLY A 249 2.05 -5.73 -19.61
C GLY A 249 1.81 -6.48 -18.30
N VAL A 250 2.20 -5.92 -17.15
CA VAL A 250 1.84 -6.44 -15.82
C VAL A 250 0.35 -6.27 -15.61
N TRP A 251 -0.33 -7.29 -15.08
CA TRP A 251 -1.76 -7.24 -14.85
C TRP A 251 -2.11 -6.15 -13.84
N LEU A 252 -3.06 -5.28 -14.19
CA LEU A 252 -3.49 -4.15 -13.36
C LEU A 252 -4.96 -4.27 -12.96
N GLU A 253 -5.25 -4.14 -11.66
CA GLU A 253 -6.59 -3.86 -11.15
C GLU A 253 -6.60 -2.60 -10.29
N ILE A 254 -7.71 -1.87 -10.28
CA ILE A 254 -7.84 -0.58 -9.57
C ILE A 254 -8.95 -0.70 -8.55
N VAL A 255 -8.69 -0.23 -7.32
CA VAL A 255 -9.70 -0.16 -6.26
C VAL A 255 -9.82 1.26 -5.76
N THR A 256 -11.05 1.75 -5.64
CA THR A 256 -11.35 3.05 -5.04
C THR A 256 -12.27 2.87 -3.84
N LEU A 257 -11.80 3.26 -2.66
CA LEU A 257 -12.61 3.35 -1.46
C LEU A 257 -13.45 4.64 -1.54
N LEU A 258 -14.77 4.49 -1.63
CA LEU A 258 -15.68 5.64 -1.65
C LEU A 258 -15.97 6.12 -0.23
N ILE A 259 -15.71 7.40 0.03
CA ILE A 259 -15.87 8.05 1.33
C ILE A 259 -16.97 9.11 1.20
N THR A 260 -18.03 8.97 1.99
CA THR A 260 -19.21 9.84 1.98
C THR A 260 -18.83 11.32 2.00
N GLY A 261 -19.28 12.07 0.96
CA GLY A 261 -19.07 13.52 0.84
C GLY A 261 -17.64 13.95 0.51
N GLN A 262 -16.71 13.01 0.26
CA GLN A 262 -15.31 13.32 -0.02
C GLN A 262 -14.90 13.02 -1.48
N ASN A 263 -15.12 11.79 -1.94
CA ASN A 263 -14.74 11.33 -3.28
C ASN A 263 -15.84 10.51 -3.97
N ASP A 264 -17.09 10.68 -3.55
CA ASP A 264 -18.26 9.89 -3.98
C ASP A 264 -19.21 10.63 -4.93
N LYS A 265 -18.77 11.79 -5.49
CA LYS A 265 -19.55 12.57 -6.46
C LYS A 265 -19.55 11.92 -7.84
N ASP A 266 -20.69 12.01 -8.53
CA ASP A 266 -20.90 11.42 -9.85
C ASP A 266 -19.89 11.91 -10.90
N ASP A 267 -19.53 13.19 -10.87
CA ASP A 267 -18.57 13.79 -11.79
C ASP A 267 -17.14 13.25 -11.58
N GLN A 268 -16.74 13.01 -10.33
CA GLN A 268 -15.45 12.41 -9.99
C GLN A 268 -15.40 10.94 -10.43
N ILE A 269 -16.50 10.18 -10.20
CA ILE A 269 -16.62 8.78 -10.63
C ILE A 269 -16.57 8.68 -12.17
N ARG A 270 -17.34 9.54 -12.88
CA ARG A 270 -17.29 9.63 -14.35
C ARG A 270 -15.90 10.00 -14.85
N GLY A 271 -15.26 10.99 -14.22
CA GLY A 271 -13.92 11.42 -14.55
C GLY A 271 -12.92 10.28 -14.46
N LEU A 272 -12.95 9.51 -13.37
CA LEU A 272 -12.12 8.32 -13.18
C LEU A 272 -12.39 7.25 -14.27
N ALA A 273 -13.66 6.91 -14.50
CA ALA A 273 -14.03 5.88 -15.48
C ALA A 273 -13.59 6.26 -16.91
N ARG A 274 -13.81 7.52 -17.31
CA ARG A 274 -13.34 8.05 -18.60
C ARG A 274 -11.83 8.03 -18.72
N TRP A 275 -11.13 8.44 -17.66
CA TRP A 275 -9.68 8.44 -17.64
C TRP A 275 -9.12 7.01 -17.80
N ILE A 276 -9.68 6.03 -17.06
CA ILE A 276 -9.30 4.61 -17.19
C ILE A 276 -9.50 4.15 -18.63
N LYS A 277 -10.70 4.35 -19.19
CA LYS A 277 -11.02 3.94 -20.55
C LYS A 277 -10.08 4.54 -21.61
N GLN A 278 -9.75 5.82 -21.46
CA GLN A 278 -8.89 6.55 -22.42
C GLN A 278 -7.42 6.17 -22.31
N ASN A 279 -6.91 5.90 -21.13
CA ASN A 279 -5.48 5.68 -20.88
C ASN A 279 -5.08 4.21 -20.68
N LEU A 280 -6.01 3.36 -20.21
CA LEU A 280 -5.76 1.96 -19.84
C LEU A 280 -6.67 0.98 -20.59
N GLY A 281 -7.65 1.48 -21.35
CA GLY A 281 -8.63 0.64 -22.03
C GLY A 281 -9.85 0.30 -21.18
N ASP A 282 -10.83 -0.39 -21.79
CA ASP A 282 -12.14 -0.69 -21.18
C ASP A 282 -12.16 -1.97 -20.34
N SER A 283 -11.05 -2.72 -20.34
CA SER A 283 -10.96 -4.06 -19.79
C SER A 283 -10.14 -4.15 -18.49
N VAL A 284 -9.60 -3.03 -17.99
CA VAL A 284 -8.96 -2.98 -16.67
C VAL A 284 -10.04 -3.01 -15.59
N PRO A 285 -10.01 -3.97 -14.64
CA PRO A 285 -11.01 -4.06 -13.60
C PRO A 285 -10.94 -2.87 -12.63
N LEU A 286 -12.13 -2.28 -12.38
CA LEU A 286 -12.32 -1.23 -11.39
C LEU A 286 -13.23 -1.72 -10.27
N HIS A 287 -12.78 -1.58 -9.03
CA HIS A 287 -13.54 -1.95 -7.85
C HIS A 287 -13.90 -0.71 -7.04
N PHE A 288 -15.17 -0.56 -6.69
CA PHE A 288 -15.63 0.44 -5.71
C PHE A 288 -15.88 -0.24 -4.38
N SER A 289 -15.22 0.21 -3.33
CA SER A 289 -15.35 -0.36 -1.99
C SER A 289 -16.00 0.62 -1.03
N ARG A 290 -16.85 0.10 -0.14
CA ARG A 290 -17.54 0.86 0.89
C ARG A 290 -16.58 1.28 1.99
N PHE A 291 -16.59 2.56 2.37
CA PHE A 291 -15.88 3.09 3.53
C PHE A 291 -16.64 2.81 4.84
N PHE A 292 -15.86 2.53 5.88
CA PHE A 292 -16.28 2.56 7.29
C PHE A 292 -15.35 3.47 8.08
N PRO A 293 -15.87 4.24 9.09
CA PRO A 293 -15.07 5.13 9.92
C PRO A 293 -13.86 4.42 10.52
N ASN A 294 -12.68 4.99 10.35
CA ASN A 294 -11.45 4.44 10.88
C ASN A 294 -10.38 5.52 11.09
N TYR A 295 -9.41 5.25 11.95
CA TYR A 295 -8.24 6.05 12.28
C TYR A 295 -8.59 7.49 12.67
N LYS A 296 -8.29 8.49 11.83
CA LYS A 296 -8.57 9.92 12.09
C LYS A 296 -9.87 10.40 11.45
N LEU A 297 -10.57 9.56 10.72
CA LEU A 297 -11.82 9.90 10.02
C LEU A 297 -13.02 9.17 10.66
N LEU A 298 -13.23 9.41 11.96
CA LEU A 298 -14.27 8.74 12.74
C LEU A 298 -15.64 9.46 12.67
N ASN A 299 -15.65 10.71 12.24
CA ASN A 299 -16.85 11.57 12.18
C ASN A 299 -17.57 11.54 10.83
N VAL A 300 -17.07 10.79 9.86
CA VAL A 300 -17.73 10.59 8.56
C VAL A 300 -18.51 9.27 8.63
N PRO A 301 -19.82 9.26 8.29
CA PRO A 301 -20.61 8.03 8.34
C PRO A 301 -20.13 7.00 7.30
N PRO A 302 -20.41 5.70 7.50
CA PRO A 302 -20.17 4.69 6.49
C PRO A 302 -20.86 5.06 5.17
N THR A 303 -20.20 4.79 4.05
CA THR A 303 -20.79 5.08 2.74
C THR A 303 -22.05 4.23 2.53
N PRO A 304 -23.18 4.82 2.13
CA PRO A 304 -24.38 4.05 1.81
C PRO A 304 -24.10 3.02 0.72
N PRO A 305 -24.62 1.77 0.80
CA PRO A 305 -24.46 0.75 -0.24
C PRO A 305 -24.90 1.25 -1.61
N GLU A 306 -25.97 2.04 -1.68
CA GLU A 306 -26.52 2.61 -2.91
C GLU A 306 -25.52 3.54 -3.63
N THR A 307 -24.66 4.22 -2.88
CA THR A 307 -23.57 5.04 -3.46
C THR A 307 -22.54 4.18 -4.19
N VAL A 308 -22.19 3.02 -3.62
CA VAL A 308 -21.25 2.08 -4.23
C VAL A 308 -21.86 1.43 -5.49
N ILE A 309 -23.14 1.07 -5.43
CA ILE A 309 -23.89 0.50 -6.58
C ILE A 309 -23.98 1.55 -7.70
N ARG A 310 -24.37 2.79 -7.38
CA ARG A 310 -24.44 3.90 -8.34
C ARG A 310 -23.08 4.16 -9.00
N ALA A 311 -21.99 4.13 -8.24
CA ALA A 311 -20.63 4.32 -8.78
C ALA A 311 -20.29 3.22 -9.82
N ARG A 312 -20.64 1.96 -9.53
CA ARG A 312 -20.50 0.86 -10.48
C ARG A 312 -21.29 1.12 -11.76
N GLU A 313 -22.56 1.49 -11.63
CA GLU A 313 -23.44 1.76 -12.79
C GLU A 313 -22.90 2.90 -13.64
N ILE A 314 -22.45 4.00 -13.03
CA ILE A 314 -21.82 5.13 -13.73
C ILE A 314 -20.60 4.66 -14.52
N ALA A 315 -19.70 3.90 -13.91
CA ALA A 315 -18.49 3.44 -14.57
C ALA A 315 -18.78 2.48 -15.73
N MET A 316 -19.79 1.63 -15.61
CA MET A 316 -20.27 0.76 -16.70
C MET A 316 -20.92 1.59 -17.82
N GLN A 317 -21.71 2.62 -17.51
CA GLN A 317 -22.29 3.54 -18.51
C GLN A 317 -21.21 4.29 -19.31
N GLU A 318 -20.07 4.61 -18.69
CA GLU A 318 -18.91 5.19 -19.38
C GLU A 318 -18.15 4.15 -20.24
N GLY A 319 -18.55 2.86 -20.17
CA GLY A 319 -18.13 1.78 -21.04
C GLY A 319 -16.99 0.94 -20.50
N LEU A 320 -16.75 0.91 -19.18
CA LEU A 320 -15.87 -0.09 -18.56
C LEU A 320 -16.59 -1.45 -18.50
N LYS A 321 -15.90 -2.52 -18.89
CA LYS A 321 -16.45 -3.88 -18.96
C LYS A 321 -16.50 -4.58 -17.60
N TYR A 322 -15.50 -4.35 -16.75
CA TYR A 322 -15.33 -5.06 -15.49
C TYR A 322 -15.34 -4.08 -14.32
N VAL A 323 -16.52 -3.88 -13.73
CA VAL A 323 -16.71 -2.99 -12.58
C VAL A 323 -17.34 -3.78 -11.43
N TYR A 324 -16.67 -3.79 -10.30
CA TYR A 324 -17.02 -4.58 -9.13
C TYR A 324 -17.34 -3.70 -7.91
N THR A 325 -18.00 -4.31 -6.92
CA THR A 325 -18.29 -3.67 -5.63
C THR A 325 -17.66 -4.46 -4.49
N GLY A 326 -17.31 -3.78 -3.41
CA GLY A 326 -16.76 -4.41 -2.22
C GLY A 326 -17.33 -3.84 -0.93
N ASN A 327 -17.33 -4.66 0.12
CA ASN A 327 -17.85 -4.34 1.46
C ASN A 327 -19.34 -4.00 1.50
N ILE A 328 -20.12 -4.50 0.54
CA ILE A 328 -21.59 -4.45 0.49
C ILE A 328 -22.13 -5.82 0.05
N ASP A 329 -23.36 -6.11 0.45
CA ASP A 329 -24.09 -7.27 -0.06
C ASP A 329 -24.79 -6.87 -1.37
N TYR A 330 -24.13 -7.15 -2.49
CA TYR A 330 -24.65 -6.87 -3.84
C TYR A 330 -24.09 -7.90 -4.83
N PRO A 331 -24.72 -9.07 -4.97
CA PRO A 331 -24.21 -10.17 -5.80
C PRO A 331 -23.85 -9.80 -7.24
N PRO A 332 -24.57 -8.91 -7.97
CA PRO A 332 -24.16 -8.50 -9.32
C PRO A 332 -22.79 -7.80 -9.37
N GLY A 333 -22.35 -7.20 -8.26
CA GLY A 333 -21.04 -6.55 -8.14
C GLY A 333 -19.90 -7.50 -7.83
N GLU A 334 -20.18 -8.80 -7.58
CA GLU A 334 -19.18 -9.84 -7.28
C GLU A 334 -19.03 -10.86 -8.42
N ILE A 335 -19.83 -10.72 -9.48
CA ILE A 335 -19.85 -11.62 -10.63
C ILE A 335 -19.03 -11.04 -11.78
N THR A 336 -18.16 -11.86 -12.36
CA THR A 336 -17.55 -11.60 -13.67
C THR A 336 -18.47 -12.20 -14.74
N PHE A 337 -18.90 -11.37 -15.68
CA PHE A 337 -19.73 -11.79 -16.81
C PHE A 337 -18.89 -11.90 -18.09
N CYS A 338 -19.25 -12.81 -18.95
CA CYS A 338 -18.76 -12.90 -20.33
C CYS A 338 -19.27 -11.68 -21.11
N PRO A 339 -18.39 -10.86 -21.71
CA PRO A 339 -18.80 -9.59 -22.31
C PRO A 339 -19.77 -9.75 -23.51
N LEU A 340 -19.67 -10.83 -24.29
CA LEU A 340 -20.52 -11.06 -25.46
C LEU A 340 -21.85 -11.73 -25.08
N SER A 341 -21.78 -12.85 -24.35
CA SER A 341 -23.00 -13.65 -24.03
C SER A 341 -23.77 -13.12 -22.83
N GLY A 342 -23.11 -12.33 -21.92
CA GLY A 342 -23.71 -11.93 -20.66
C GLY A 342 -23.82 -13.05 -19.63
N GLU A 343 -23.29 -14.24 -19.91
CA GLU A 343 -23.31 -15.38 -18.99
C GLU A 343 -22.34 -15.18 -17.83
N LYS A 344 -22.60 -15.85 -16.70
CA LYS A 344 -21.76 -15.81 -15.52
C LYS A 344 -20.47 -16.61 -15.76
N ALA A 345 -19.35 -15.93 -15.86
CA ALA A 345 -18.04 -16.54 -15.99
C ALA A 345 -17.44 -16.96 -14.64
N ILE A 346 -17.48 -16.05 -13.65
CA ILE A 346 -17.00 -16.32 -12.28
C ILE A 346 -18.01 -15.75 -11.30
N VAL A 347 -18.43 -16.55 -10.32
CA VAL A 347 -19.32 -16.11 -9.23
C VAL A 347 -18.56 -16.14 -7.92
N ARG A 348 -18.68 -15.06 -7.16
CA ARG A 348 -18.08 -14.91 -5.83
C ARG A 348 -19.17 -14.67 -4.79
N GLN A 349 -18.86 -15.04 -3.55
CA GLN A 349 -19.63 -14.69 -2.37
C GLN A 349 -18.63 -14.10 -1.35
N GLY A 350 -18.61 -12.78 -1.24
CA GLY A 350 -17.62 -12.07 -0.48
C GLY A 350 -16.20 -12.31 -1.01
N MET A 351 -15.36 -12.97 -0.21
CA MET A 351 -13.96 -13.24 -0.57
C MET A 351 -13.72 -14.65 -1.17
N PHE A 352 -14.78 -15.37 -1.52
CA PHE A 352 -14.65 -16.75 -2.00
C PHE A 352 -15.24 -16.90 -3.40
N THR A 353 -14.46 -17.48 -4.32
CA THR A 353 -14.96 -17.92 -5.62
C THR A 353 -15.75 -19.22 -5.41
N VAL A 354 -17.05 -19.19 -5.71
CA VAL A 354 -17.97 -20.35 -5.59
C VAL A 354 -18.22 -21.04 -6.92
N TYR A 355 -17.96 -20.34 -8.03
CA TYR A 355 -18.04 -20.90 -9.38
C TYR A 355 -17.01 -20.21 -10.29
N ASN A 356 -16.33 -21.02 -11.10
CA ASN A 356 -15.44 -20.55 -12.16
C ASN A 356 -15.70 -21.41 -13.42
N GLY A 357 -16.35 -20.82 -14.40
CA GLY A 357 -16.68 -21.44 -15.69
C GLY A 357 -15.68 -21.14 -16.81
N LEU A 358 -14.60 -20.41 -16.51
CA LEU A 358 -13.58 -20.09 -17.52
C LEU A 358 -12.68 -21.30 -17.82
N ASN A 359 -12.41 -21.51 -19.09
CA ASN A 359 -11.37 -22.43 -19.54
C ASN A 359 -10.16 -21.63 -20.00
N ASN A 360 -9.09 -21.59 -19.19
CA ASN A 360 -7.90 -20.77 -19.43
C ASN A 360 -8.23 -19.31 -19.80
N GLY A 361 -9.15 -18.71 -19.09
CA GLY A 361 -9.61 -17.34 -19.30
C GLY A 361 -10.62 -17.17 -20.45
N ALA A 362 -11.04 -18.24 -21.13
CA ALA A 362 -12.06 -18.16 -22.16
C ALA A 362 -13.44 -18.53 -21.60
N CYS A 363 -14.44 -17.75 -21.99
CA CYS A 363 -15.88 -18.04 -21.84
C CYS A 363 -16.32 -19.25 -22.70
N ALA A 364 -17.53 -19.76 -22.47
CA ALA A 364 -18.09 -20.87 -23.25
C ALA A 364 -18.25 -20.51 -24.74
N ASP A 365 -18.47 -19.25 -25.07
CA ASP A 365 -18.55 -18.72 -26.44
C ASP A 365 -17.17 -18.47 -27.09
N GLY A 366 -16.09 -18.77 -26.39
CA GLY A 366 -14.70 -18.61 -26.85
C GLY A 366 -14.10 -17.21 -26.62
N GLU A 367 -14.87 -16.23 -26.12
CA GLU A 367 -14.36 -14.92 -25.80
C GLU A 367 -13.38 -14.99 -24.61
N LYS A 368 -12.25 -14.29 -24.73
CA LYS A 368 -11.22 -14.26 -23.69
C LYS A 368 -11.43 -13.07 -22.75
N ILE A 369 -11.52 -13.34 -21.47
CA ILE A 369 -11.46 -12.34 -20.41
C ILE A 369 -9.97 -12.11 -20.06
N PRO A 370 -9.47 -10.88 -20.13
CA PRO A 370 -8.09 -10.57 -19.71
C PRO A 370 -7.88 -10.83 -18.22
N GLY A 371 -6.69 -11.38 -17.86
CA GLY A 371 -6.37 -11.74 -16.49
C GLY A 371 -5.22 -12.75 -16.38
N ILE A 372 -4.95 -13.20 -15.16
CA ILE A 372 -4.00 -14.28 -14.83
C ILE A 372 -4.84 -15.47 -14.36
N TRP A 373 -4.96 -16.53 -15.17
CA TRP A 373 -5.90 -17.62 -14.91
C TRP A 373 -5.21 -18.92 -14.45
N ASN A 374 -3.89 -19.01 -14.60
CA ASN A 374 -3.02 -20.15 -14.24
C ASN A 374 -1.59 -19.72 -13.85
#